data_2c92390192ef1da0a5712406625e5985
#
_entry.id   2c92390192ef1da0a5712406625e5985
#
_cell.length_a   1.000
_cell.length_b   1.000
_cell.length_c   1.000
_cell.angle_alpha   90.00
_cell.angle_beta   90.00
_cell.angle_gamma   90.00
#
_symmetry.space_group_name_H-M   'P 1'
#
loop_
_entity.id
_entity.type
_entity.pdbx_description
1 polymer ?
#
loop_
_entity_poly.entity_id
_entity_poly.type
_entity_poly.pdbx_seq_one_letter_code
_entity_poly.pdbx_strand_id
1 'polypeptide(L)' 'MTVLIHVDRSKQVGDREHIKVFANADAAEAWFAANDPEGVAFEYDVIGPPI' A
#
# COMPACT_ATOMS: atom_id res chain seq x y z
N MET A 1 6.95 -13.45 -3.54
CA MET A 1 6.85 -12.03 -3.91
C MET A 1 5.93 -11.33 -2.95
N THR A 2 6.34 -10.19 -2.46
CA THR A 2 5.51 -9.42 -1.52
C THR A 2 5.28 -8.01 -2.03
N VAL A 3 4.20 -7.41 -1.56
CA VAL A 3 3.88 -6.01 -1.81
C VAL A 3 3.58 -5.34 -0.48
N LEU A 4 3.57 -4.01 -0.47
CA LEU A 4 3.18 -3.24 0.71
C LEU A 4 1.81 -2.63 0.46
N ILE A 5 0.94 -2.76 1.45
CA ILE A 5 -0.44 -2.28 1.35
C ILE A 5 -0.70 -1.25 2.44
N HIS A 6 -1.23 -0.12 2.06
CA HIS A 6 -1.68 0.94 2.96
C HIS A 6 -3.20 1.04 2.89
N VAL A 7 -3.84 1.08 4.06
CA VAL A 7 -5.29 1.24 4.15
C VAL A 7 -5.60 2.64 4.69
N ASP A 8 -6.34 3.40 3.92
CA ASP A 8 -6.78 4.74 4.34
C ASP A 8 -8.14 4.63 5.03
N ARG A 9 -8.12 4.74 6.34
CA ARG A 9 -9.31 4.57 7.17
C ARG A 9 -10.32 5.71 7.05
N SER A 10 -9.91 6.82 6.46
CA SER A 10 -10.81 7.95 6.22
C SER A 10 -11.68 7.74 4.98
N LYS A 11 -11.39 6.71 4.19
CA LYS A 11 -12.13 6.39 2.98
C LYS A 11 -12.98 5.14 3.20
N GLN A 12 -14.04 5.02 2.43
CA GLN A 12 -14.94 3.87 2.51
C GLN A 12 -14.41 2.69 1.70
N VAL A 13 -14.77 1.48 2.14
CA VAL A 13 -14.49 0.28 1.37
C VAL A 13 -15.14 0.42 -0.01
N GLY A 14 -14.37 0.13 -1.05
CA GLY A 14 -14.82 0.29 -2.43
C GLY A 14 -14.38 1.60 -3.06
N ASP A 15 -13.94 2.57 -2.27
CA ASP A 15 -13.33 3.79 -2.79
C ASP A 15 -11.94 3.45 -3.32
N ARG A 16 -11.57 4.02 -4.47
CA ARG A 16 -10.28 3.76 -5.09
C ARG A 16 -9.12 4.22 -4.23
N GLU A 17 -9.37 5.18 -3.34
CA GLU A 17 -8.35 5.71 -2.45
C GLU A 17 -8.28 4.98 -1.11
N HIS A 18 -9.15 3.98 -0.90
CA HIS A 18 -9.20 3.25 0.36
C HIS A 18 -7.94 2.42 0.58
N ILE A 19 -7.44 1.78 -0.47
CA ILE A 19 -6.26 0.93 -0.39
C ILE A 19 -5.24 1.36 -1.43
N LYS A 20 -3.98 1.44 -1.01
CA LYS A 20 -2.85 1.69 -1.90
C LYS A 20 -1.92 0.50 -1.85
N VAL A 21 -1.42 0.09 -3.00
CA VAL A 21 -0.49 -1.04 -3.09
C VAL A 21 0.82 -0.53 -3.68
N PHE A 22 1.91 -0.82 -3.00
CA PHE A 22 3.24 -0.39 -3.41
C PHE A 22 4.10 -1.60 -3.76
N ALA A 23 4.92 -1.47 -4.79
CA ALA A 23 5.78 -2.56 -5.25
C ALA A 23 6.87 -2.91 -4.24
N ASN A 24 7.34 -1.93 -3.47
CA ASN A 24 8.41 -2.11 -2.49
C ASN A 24 8.38 -1.01 -1.45
N ALA A 25 9.26 -1.15 -0.45
CA ALA A 25 9.32 -0.18 0.66
C ALA A 25 9.73 1.21 0.20
N ASP A 26 10.64 1.30 -0.78
CA ASP A 26 11.10 2.61 -1.27
C ASP A 26 9.95 3.40 -1.91
N ALA A 27 9.12 2.72 -2.68
CA ALA A 27 7.94 3.36 -3.29
C ALA A 27 6.96 3.83 -2.22
N ALA A 28 6.73 3.01 -1.19
CA ALA A 28 5.84 3.36 -0.09
C ALA A 28 6.39 4.57 0.68
N GLU A 29 7.67 4.57 1.02
CA GLU A 29 8.28 5.67 1.75
C GLU A 29 8.20 6.99 0.99
N ALA A 30 8.46 6.95 -0.31
CA ALA A 30 8.38 8.15 -1.15
C ALA A 30 6.97 8.72 -1.15
N TRP A 31 5.97 7.84 -1.27
CA TRP A 31 4.58 8.29 -1.27
C TRP A 31 4.19 8.86 0.08
N PHE A 32 4.54 8.18 1.19
CA PHE A 32 4.21 8.65 2.54
C PHE A 32 4.86 9.99 2.84
N ALA A 33 6.10 10.19 2.45
CA ALA A 33 6.79 11.45 2.69
C ALA A 33 6.07 12.62 2.03
N ALA A 34 5.46 12.38 0.86
CA ALA A 34 4.76 13.44 0.12
C ALA A 34 3.30 13.60 0.54
N ASN A 35 2.65 12.53 1.03
CA ASN A 35 1.20 12.52 1.21
C ASN A 35 0.74 12.26 2.63
N ASP A 36 1.46 11.42 3.40
CA ASP A 36 1.04 11.03 4.74
C ASP A 36 2.26 10.59 5.56
N PRO A 37 2.96 11.53 6.20
CA PRO A 37 4.18 11.21 6.94
C PRO A 37 3.98 10.22 8.09
N GLU A 38 2.76 10.07 8.57
CA GLU A 38 2.44 9.14 9.65
C GLU A 38 1.83 7.84 9.17
N GLY A 39 1.76 7.67 7.86
CA GLY A 39 1.18 6.48 7.27
C GLY A 39 2.02 5.24 7.52
N VAL A 40 1.36 4.09 7.56
CA VAL A 40 2.02 2.79 7.71
C VAL A 40 1.55 1.86 6.62
N ALA A 41 2.40 0.92 6.26
CA ALA A 41 2.06 -0.09 5.26
C ALA A 41 2.36 -1.46 5.82
N PHE A 42 1.64 -2.46 5.34
CA PHE A 42 1.81 -3.86 5.71
C PHE A 42 2.36 -4.63 4.55
N GLU A 43 3.25 -5.58 4.84
CA GLU A 43 3.76 -6.47 3.82
C GLU A 43 2.81 -7.66 3.66
N TYR A 44 2.46 -7.97 2.42
CA TYR A 44 1.60 -9.10 2.09
C TYR A 44 2.18 -9.89 0.93
N ASP A 45 2.00 -11.21 0.99
CA ASP A 45 2.40 -12.08 -0.10
C ASP A 45 1.45 -11.94 -1.28
N VAL A 46 2.04 -11.98 -2.47
CA VAL A 46 1.25 -12.10 -3.70
C VAL A 46 1.09 -13.58 -3.98
N ILE A 47 -0.15 -14.05 -4.00
CA ILE A 47 -0.49 -15.45 -4.22
C ILE A 47 -0.99 -15.62 -5.65
N GLY A 48 -0.39 -16.58 -6.35
CA GLY A 48 -0.77 -16.87 -7.72
C GLY A 48 0.36 -17.60 -8.43
N PRO A 49 0.07 -18.21 -9.58
CA PRO A 49 1.11 -18.89 -10.34
C PRO A 49 2.12 -17.88 -10.87
N PRO A 50 3.41 -18.25 -10.91
CA PRO A 50 4.40 -17.41 -11.56
C PRO A 50 4.13 -17.33 -13.05
N ILE A 51 4.41 -16.19 -13.63
CA ILE A 51 4.17 -15.97 -15.06
C ILE A 51 5.47 -16.11 -15.82
#